data_192a5151dcb527592baa4d7b4425ec87
#
_entry.id   192a5151dcb527592baa4d7b4425ec87
#
_cell.length_a   1.000
_cell.length_b   1.000
_cell.length_c   1.000
_cell.angle_alpha   90.00
_cell.angle_beta   90.00
_cell.angle_gamma   90.00
#
_symmetry.space_group_name_H-M   'P 1'
#
loop_
_entity.id
_entity.type
_entity.pdbx_description
1 polymer ?
#
loop_
_entity_poly.entity_id
_entity_poly.type
_entity_poly.pdbx_seq_one_letter_code
_entity_poly.pdbx_strand_id
1 'polypeptide(L)'
;MMIKMLNTALRLLCVASVAGAQTPRYDLLIAGGTVIDGTGAERYRADVAITGDRIALVSRVPIPSTDARRVMNATGRIVSPGFIDLHAHLEPLPELNGAESAVTQGVTLALGGPDGSSPWPFAPYLAAREAQGIGINVAFLVGHNTVRRAVMGEAARAPSTNELARMRAMIAQGMGEGAFGISTGLFYVPGTYSEIEEVIALSKVAADSGGIYTSHLRKEGLGLFDGVAEAIEIGRRAHIPIVLTHHKAVGQQMWGKSVVTLAMLDSARKAGVDVMADVYPYTATHTGISALIPSWALADGDSAFKRRISDAALKDSITRGIVFNILNDRGGGDLARVQFSRVSWDKTLEGKTLADWATRRGLPLTPENGAALVIEAQRNGGANAIYHVLDEADVRRIMSHPQTMIASDGRLSQPGDGHPHPRAYGTFPRVLGHYVREEHVLTLEQAVHKMTEMPAARLGLRDRGVLRAGAAADLVVFDAATIADRATFAEPHQYAVGIDAVLVNGVLAVDKGKVTGARSGKVLRRRPQ
;
A
#
# COMPACT_ATOMS: atom_id res chain seq x y z
N MET A 1 -27.85 102.01 11.88
CA MET A 1 -28.31 100.91 12.70
C MET A 1 -28.28 99.67 11.86
N MET A 2 -27.18 98.86 11.89
CA MET A 2 -26.94 97.75 10.95
C MET A 2 -27.08 96.44 11.74
N ILE A 3 -27.96 95.56 11.26
CA ILE A 3 -28.19 94.23 11.78
C ILE A 3 -27.27 93.31 11.00
N LYS A 4 -26.34 92.62 11.77
CA LYS A 4 -25.48 91.59 11.21
C LYS A 4 -26.21 90.25 11.16
N MET A 5 -26.37 89.69 9.97
CA MET A 5 -26.80 88.29 9.79
C MET A 5 -25.65 87.33 9.98
N LEU A 6 -25.79 86.38 10.85
CA LEU A 6 -24.83 85.31 11.13
C LEU A 6 -25.25 84.10 10.30
N ASN A 7 -24.45 83.74 9.31
CA ASN A 7 -24.63 82.51 8.52
C ASN A 7 -23.90 81.35 9.21
N THR A 8 -24.62 80.40 9.76
CA THR A 8 -24.09 79.16 10.32
C THR A 8 -24.09 78.06 9.26
N ALA A 9 -22.96 77.77 8.68
CA ALA A 9 -22.80 76.66 7.74
C ALA A 9 -22.65 75.34 8.53
N LEU A 10 -23.65 74.48 8.45
CA LEU A 10 -23.61 73.12 9.02
C LEU A 10 -22.80 72.22 8.10
N ARG A 11 -21.57 71.88 8.48
CA ARG A 11 -20.75 70.87 7.79
C ARG A 11 -21.20 69.47 8.23
N LEU A 12 -21.88 68.71 7.34
CA LEU A 12 -22.09 67.27 7.48
C LEU A 12 -20.72 66.57 7.27
N LEU A 13 -20.18 65.98 8.33
CA LEU A 13 -19.10 65.02 8.26
C LEU A 13 -19.70 63.67 7.82
N CYS A 14 -19.50 63.29 6.53
CA CYS A 14 -19.68 61.91 6.11
C CYS A 14 -18.49 61.08 6.68
N VAL A 15 -18.73 60.36 7.75
CA VAL A 15 -17.82 59.32 8.19
C VAL A 15 -17.98 58.11 7.27
N ALA A 16 -17.15 58.03 6.24
CA ALA A 16 -17.01 56.81 5.44
C ALA A 16 -16.39 55.72 6.34
N SER A 17 -17.24 54.82 6.82
CA SER A 17 -16.74 53.58 7.48
C SER A 17 -15.96 52.78 6.41
N VAL A 18 -14.65 52.87 6.43
CA VAL A 18 -13.78 51.92 5.74
C VAL A 18 -13.98 50.59 6.45
N ALA A 19 -14.84 49.74 5.90
CA ALA A 19 -14.90 48.33 6.29
C ALA A 19 -13.52 47.76 5.98
N GLY A 20 -12.67 47.67 7.00
CA GLY A 20 -11.37 47.02 6.86
C GLY A 20 -11.58 45.60 6.36
N ALA A 21 -11.04 45.30 5.20
CA ALA A 21 -11.07 43.94 4.66
C ALA A 21 -10.44 43.03 5.69
N GLN A 22 -11.28 42.23 6.35
CA GLN A 22 -10.85 41.28 7.36
C GLN A 22 -9.93 40.25 6.70
N THR A 23 -8.71 40.12 7.15
CA THR A 23 -7.78 39.13 6.58
C THR A 23 -8.37 37.74 6.75
N PRO A 24 -8.49 36.96 5.67
CA PRO A 24 -9.07 35.61 5.75
C PRO A 24 -8.37 34.76 6.80
N ARG A 25 -9.15 34.13 7.64
CA ARG A 25 -8.69 33.32 8.79
C ARG A 25 -8.13 31.96 8.36
N TYR A 26 -8.63 31.45 7.23
CA TYR A 26 -8.30 30.13 6.70
C TYR A 26 -7.73 30.24 5.28
N ASP A 27 -6.84 29.31 4.92
CA ASP A 27 -6.31 29.26 3.55
C ASP A 27 -7.31 28.59 2.60
N LEU A 28 -8.00 27.54 3.07
CA LEU A 28 -9.02 26.82 2.31
C LEU A 28 -10.19 26.45 3.22
N LEU A 29 -11.39 26.64 2.71
CA LEU A 29 -12.64 26.13 3.29
C LEU A 29 -13.26 25.10 2.35
N ILE A 30 -13.44 23.88 2.81
CA ILE A 30 -14.24 22.83 2.15
C ILE A 30 -15.64 22.91 2.73
N ALA A 31 -16.58 23.49 1.98
CA ALA A 31 -17.90 23.88 2.47
C ALA A 31 -18.99 22.88 2.09
N GLY A 32 -19.90 22.59 3.01
CA GLY A 32 -21.14 21.87 2.79
C GLY A 32 -21.00 20.39 2.49
N GLY A 33 -19.87 19.78 2.81
CA GLY A 33 -19.61 18.36 2.59
C GLY A 33 -20.32 17.44 3.59
N THR A 34 -20.43 16.17 3.25
CA THR A 34 -20.75 15.08 4.20
C THR A 34 -19.43 14.49 4.69
N VAL A 35 -19.13 14.72 5.95
CA VAL A 35 -17.88 14.27 6.59
C VAL A 35 -18.01 12.81 7.03
N ILE A 36 -17.03 12.00 6.70
CA ILE A 36 -16.72 10.70 7.32
C ILE A 36 -15.35 10.87 7.95
N ASP A 37 -15.30 10.96 9.27
CA ASP A 37 -14.13 11.45 10.00
C ASP A 37 -12.99 10.42 10.17
N GLY A 38 -13.18 9.20 9.68
CA GLY A 38 -12.22 8.11 9.77
C GLY A 38 -12.38 7.19 10.97
N THR A 39 -13.16 7.58 11.98
CA THR A 39 -13.33 6.79 13.22
C THR A 39 -14.26 5.58 13.10
N GLY A 40 -14.96 5.44 11.96
CA GLY A 40 -16.03 4.45 11.78
C GLY A 40 -17.40 4.91 12.30
N ALA A 41 -17.49 6.12 12.88
CA ALA A 41 -18.75 6.72 13.30
C ALA A 41 -19.61 7.15 12.10
N GLU A 42 -20.92 7.36 12.35
CA GLU A 42 -21.85 7.82 11.32
C GLU A 42 -21.43 9.17 10.72
N ARG A 43 -21.62 9.31 9.42
CA ARG A 43 -21.35 10.53 8.65
C ARG A 43 -22.25 11.67 9.06
N TYR A 44 -21.75 12.90 8.93
CA TYR A 44 -22.49 14.12 9.26
C TYR A 44 -22.13 15.27 8.33
N ARG A 45 -23.03 16.26 8.22
CA ARG A 45 -22.76 17.50 7.45
C ARG A 45 -21.83 18.40 8.25
N ALA A 46 -20.77 18.89 7.61
CA ALA A 46 -19.86 19.86 8.20
C ALA A 46 -19.02 20.57 7.15
N ASP A 47 -18.48 21.71 7.56
CA ASP A 47 -17.42 22.43 6.85
C ASP A 47 -16.08 22.08 7.46
N VAL A 48 -15.04 22.02 6.61
CA VAL A 48 -13.65 21.76 7.04
C VAL A 48 -12.78 22.94 6.63
N ALA A 49 -12.22 23.65 7.60
CA ALA A 49 -11.31 24.78 7.37
C ALA A 49 -9.86 24.35 7.59
N ILE A 50 -8.97 24.83 6.71
CA ILE A 50 -7.55 24.45 6.65
C ILE A 50 -6.70 25.71 6.74
N THR A 51 -5.63 25.65 7.55
CA THR A 51 -4.59 26.67 7.64
C THR A 51 -3.24 25.98 7.59
N GLY A 52 -2.42 26.35 6.62
CA GLY A 52 -1.13 25.70 6.36
C GLY A 52 -1.30 24.19 6.09
N ASP A 53 -0.60 23.36 6.82
CA ASP A 53 -0.65 21.89 6.68
C ASP A 53 -1.59 21.22 7.70
N ARG A 54 -2.48 22.00 8.37
CA ARG A 54 -3.36 21.50 9.43
C ARG A 54 -4.83 21.79 9.20
N ILE A 55 -5.67 20.88 9.65
CA ILE A 55 -7.10 21.11 9.81
C ILE A 55 -7.28 22.09 10.98
N ALA A 56 -7.75 23.30 10.69
CA ALA A 56 -7.95 24.33 11.70
C ALA A 56 -9.28 24.11 12.45
N LEU A 57 -10.34 23.71 11.72
CA LEU A 57 -11.68 23.53 12.29
C LEU A 57 -12.49 22.53 11.46
N VAL A 58 -13.28 21.69 12.14
CA VAL A 58 -14.39 20.94 11.54
C VAL A 58 -15.67 21.44 12.23
N SER A 59 -16.60 22.03 11.48
CA SER A 59 -17.77 22.71 12.03
C SER A 59 -19.07 22.22 11.43
N ARG A 60 -20.01 21.82 12.26
CA ARG A 60 -21.40 21.53 11.85
C ARG A 60 -22.22 22.79 11.56
N VAL A 61 -21.74 23.95 12.04
CA VAL A 61 -22.29 25.26 11.73
C VAL A 61 -21.53 25.80 10.50
N PRO A 62 -22.23 26.30 9.48
CA PRO A 62 -21.58 26.85 8.28
C PRO A 62 -20.56 27.94 8.62
N ILE A 63 -19.38 27.85 8.03
CA ILE A 63 -18.33 28.86 8.16
C ILE A 63 -18.53 29.91 7.05
N PRO A 64 -18.50 31.22 7.35
CA PRO A 64 -18.63 32.26 6.34
C PRO A 64 -17.53 32.11 5.26
N SER A 65 -17.90 32.18 4.00
CA SER A 65 -16.96 32.09 2.86
C SER A 65 -15.91 33.22 2.88
N THR A 66 -16.24 34.36 3.50
CA THR A 66 -15.33 35.49 3.69
C THR A 66 -14.17 35.19 4.63
N ASP A 67 -14.28 34.15 5.45
CA ASP A 67 -13.25 33.74 6.42
C ASP A 67 -12.12 32.91 5.75
N ALA A 68 -12.25 32.53 4.48
CA ALA A 68 -11.28 31.74 3.76
C ALA A 68 -10.77 32.44 2.49
N ARG A 69 -9.48 32.26 2.19
CA ARG A 69 -8.87 32.75 0.94
C ARG A 69 -9.43 32.02 -0.28
N ARG A 70 -9.70 30.73 -0.14
CA ARG A 70 -10.28 29.86 -1.17
C ARG A 70 -11.42 29.04 -0.57
N VAL A 71 -12.51 28.88 -1.35
CA VAL A 71 -13.64 28.02 -0.97
C VAL A 71 -13.79 26.92 -2.02
N MET A 72 -13.90 25.68 -1.54
CA MET A 72 -14.27 24.51 -2.32
C MET A 72 -15.68 24.09 -1.92
N ASN A 73 -16.61 24.12 -2.84
CA ASN A 73 -17.96 23.59 -2.59
C ASN A 73 -17.94 22.06 -2.67
N ALA A 74 -18.22 21.40 -1.54
CA ALA A 74 -18.32 19.95 -1.41
C ALA A 74 -19.76 19.45 -1.22
N THR A 75 -20.77 20.26 -1.56
CA THR A 75 -22.18 19.86 -1.49
C THR A 75 -22.42 18.60 -2.33
N GLY A 76 -23.00 17.56 -1.69
CA GLY A 76 -23.22 16.27 -2.34
C GLY A 76 -21.96 15.37 -2.43
N ARG A 77 -20.87 15.80 -1.82
CA ARG A 77 -19.59 15.05 -1.79
C ARG A 77 -19.30 14.51 -0.38
N ILE A 78 -18.51 13.44 -0.35
CA ILE A 78 -17.90 12.95 0.87
C ILE A 78 -16.58 13.67 1.07
N VAL A 79 -16.33 14.08 2.32
CA VAL A 79 -15.03 14.59 2.77
C VAL A 79 -14.50 13.62 3.80
N SER A 80 -13.37 12.98 3.52
CA SER A 80 -12.74 11.99 4.41
C SER A 80 -11.27 12.32 4.65
N PRO A 81 -10.62 11.71 5.65
CA PRO A 81 -9.16 11.70 5.72
C PRO A 81 -8.59 11.10 4.44
N GLY A 82 -7.38 11.51 4.07
CA GLY A 82 -6.62 10.89 3.00
C GLY A 82 -6.33 9.42 3.32
N PHE A 83 -6.39 8.56 2.30
CA PHE A 83 -6.17 7.13 2.48
C PHE A 83 -4.70 6.83 2.79
N ILE A 84 -4.50 5.82 3.62
CA ILE A 84 -3.19 5.34 4.06
C ILE A 84 -2.99 3.93 3.55
N ASP A 85 -2.04 3.75 2.65
CA ASP A 85 -1.67 2.47 2.10
C ASP A 85 -0.56 1.83 2.92
N LEU A 86 -0.89 0.80 3.72
CA LEU A 86 0.07 0.10 4.59
C LEU A 86 0.99 -0.88 3.85
N HIS A 87 0.76 -1.12 2.58
CA HIS A 87 1.53 -2.06 1.78
C HIS A 87 1.67 -1.54 0.35
N ALA A 88 2.73 -0.76 0.11
CA ALA A 88 2.98 -0.14 -1.18
C ALA A 88 4.42 -0.42 -1.66
N HIS A 89 4.54 -0.83 -2.93
CA HIS A 89 5.83 -1.01 -3.60
C HIS A 89 6.30 0.33 -4.15
N LEU A 90 7.10 1.04 -3.35
CA LEU A 90 7.61 2.39 -3.63
C LEU A 90 8.99 2.39 -4.30
N GLU A 91 9.47 1.26 -4.83
CA GLU A 91 10.77 1.18 -5.51
C GLU A 91 10.88 2.21 -6.66
N PRO A 92 9.81 2.53 -7.43
CA PRO A 92 9.88 3.54 -8.49
C PRO A 92 9.78 4.99 -8.00
N LEU A 93 9.66 5.25 -6.69
CA LEU A 93 9.51 6.61 -6.17
C LEU A 93 10.63 7.59 -6.59
N PRO A 94 11.89 7.15 -6.78
CA PRO A 94 12.94 8.02 -7.34
C PRO A 94 12.60 8.61 -8.71
N GLU A 95 11.99 7.83 -9.59
CA GLU A 95 11.62 8.21 -10.95
C GLU A 95 10.20 8.78 -11.00
N LEU A 96 9.30 8.23 -10.19
CA LEU A 96 7.87 8.57 -10.14
C LEU A 96 7.54 9.36 -8.86
N ASN A 97 8.30 10.40 -8.57
CA ASN A 97 8.17 11.17 -7.32
C ASN A 97 6.80 11.84 -7.13
N GLY A 98 6.00 11.99 -8.19
CA GLY A 98 4.61 12.43 -8.13
C GLY A 98 3.67 11.45 -7.49
N ALA A 99 4.03 10.16 -7.51
CA ALA A 99 3.19 9.05 -7.05
C ALA A 99 1.75 9.12 -7.63
N GLU A 100 1.62 9.47 -8.93
CA GLU A 100 0.33 9.79 -9.55
C GLU A 100 -0.65 8.62 -9.47
N SER A 101 -0.19 7.38 -9.71
CA SER A 101 -1.04 6.18 -9.59
C SER A 101 -1.58 5.94 -8.18
N ALA A 102 -0.93 6.47 -7.15
CA ALA A 102 -1.39 6.40 -5.77
C ALA A 102 -2.29 7.61 -5.41
N VAL A 103 -1.84 8.84 -5.66
CA VAL A 103 -2.58 10.05 -5.25
C VAL A 103 -3.93 10.17 -5.95
N THR A 104 -4.06 9.71 -7.19
CA THR A 104 -5.34 9.68 -7.93
C THR A 104 -6.35 8.68 -7.37
N GLN A 105 -5.92 7.76 -6.51
CA GLN A 105 -6.79 6.88 -5.74
C GLN A 105 -7.21 7.46 -4.38
N GLY A 106 -6.74 8.67 -4.03
CA GLY A 106 -6.96 9.28 -2.72
C GLY A 106 -5.90 8.94 -1.67
N VAL A 107 -4.82 8.24 -2.04
CA VAL A 107 -3.71 7.91 -1.13
C VAL A 107 -2.90 9.16 -0.84
N THR A 108 -2.75 9.49 0.44
CA THR A 108 -1.96 10.63 0.92
C THR A 108 -0.74 10.21 1.73
N LEU A 109 -0.70 8.93 2.16
CA LEU A 109 0.43 8.31 2.84
C LEU A 109 0.57 6.86 2.38
N ALA A 110 1.80 6.44 2.07
CA ALA A 110 2.11 5.05 1.75
C ALA A 110 3.29 4.53 2.58
N LEU A 111 3.18 3.27 3.05
CA LEU A 111 4.24 2.54 3.74
C LEU A 111 4.99 1.68 2.74
N GLY A 112 6.24 2.04 2.45
CA GLY A 112 7.15 1.30 1.60
C GLY A 112 8.06 0.33 2.36
N GLY A 113 8.84 -0.42 1.60
CA GLY A 113 9.71 -1.45 2.17
C GLY A 113 9.00 -2.72 2.61
N PRO A 114 7.89 -3.14 1.92
CA PRO A 114 7.19 -4.37 2.26
C PRO A 114 7.95 -5.62 1.84
N ASP A 115 7.44 -6.80 2.19
CA ASP A 115 7.87 -8.12 1.70
C ASP A 115 9.37 -8.39 1.85
N GLY A 116 9.96 -7.83 2.90
CA GLY A 116 11.38 -7.98 3.21
C GLY A 116 12.32 -7.16 2.35
N SER A 117 11.82 -6.32 1.45
CA SER A 117 12.64 -5.51 0.54
C SER A 117 12.53 -4.02 0.90
N SER A 118 13.66 -3.37 1.19
CA SER A 118 13.69 -1.94 1.51
C SER A 118 14.89 -1.25 0.87
N PRO A 119 14.85 0.09 0.72
CA PRO A 119 16.05 0.84 0.39
C PRO A 119 17.15 0.64 1.44
N TRP A 120 18.40 0.63 0.98
CA TRP A 120 19.56 0.62 1.84
C TRP A 120 20.77 1.23 1.09
N PRO A 121 21.58 2.14 1.67
CA PRO A 121 21.49 2.70 3.03
C PRO A 121 20.22 3.52 3.27
N PHE A 122 19.65 3.45 4.48
CA PHE A 122 18.30 3.94 4.75
C PHE A 122 18.24 5.46 4.82
N ALA A 123 19.01 6.11 5.71
CA ALA A 123 18.99 7.57 5.89
C ALA A 123 19.35 8.34 4.61
N PRO A 124 20.39 7.99 3.83
CA PRO A 124 20.66 8.65 2.56
C PRO A 124 19.53 8.59 1.55
N TYR A 125 18.82 7.44 1.48
CA TYR A 125 17.66 7.29 0.62
C TYR A 125 16.53 8.25 1.04
N LEU A 126 16.21 8.29 2.35
CA LEU A 126 15.16 9.16 2.88
C LEU A 126 15.48 10.64 2.62
N ALA A 127 16.72 11.06 2.88
CA ALA A 127 17.18 12.44 2.62
C ALA A 127 17.08 12.81 1.13
N ALA A 128 17.41 11.88 0.23
CA ALA A 128 17.27 12.11 -1.21
C ALA A 128 15.81 12.29 -1.62
N ARG A 129 14.85 11.56 -1.01
CA ARG A 129 13.40 11.74 -1.29
C ARG A 129 12.89 13.09 -0.77
N GLU A 130 13.34 13.52 0.41
CA GLU A 130 13.01 14.84 0.95
C GLU A 130 13.52 15.96 0.05
N ALA A 131 14.77 15.87 -0.39
CA ALA A 131 15.39 16.87 -1.26
C ALA A 131 14.74 16.96 -2.64
N GLN A 132 14.30 15.80 -3.18
CA GLN A 132 13.64 15.72 -4.48
C GLN A 132 12.23 16.31 -4.46
N GLY A 133 11.53 16.26 -3.30
CA GLY A 133 10.10 16.51 -3.17
C GLY A 133 9.25 15.36 -3.75
N ILE A 134 8.21 14.99 -3.03
CA ILE A 134 7.34 13.84 -3.34
C ILE A 134 5.87 14.23 -3.30
N GLY A 135 5.04 13.56 -4.09
CA GLY A 135 3.62 13.90 -4.24
C GLY A 135 2.75 13.48 -3.04
N ILE A 136 3.10 12.40 -2.35
CA ILE A 136 2.40 11.88 -1.17
C ILE A 136 3.36 11.73 0.00
N ASN A 137 2.84 11.63 1.23
CA ASN A 137 3.67 11.25 2.37
C ASN A 137 4.14 9.80 2.22
N VAL A 138 5.34 9.50 2.68
CA VAL A 138 5.88 8.15 2.69
C VAL A 138 6.48 7.80 4.04
N ALA A 139 6.35 6.54 4.42
CA ALA A 139 7.00 5.91 5.56
C ALA A 139 7.66 4.61 5.06
N PHE A 140 8.63 4.08 5.80
CA PHE A 140 9.31 2.87 5.35
C PHE A 140 9.53 1.87 6.49
N LEU A 141 9.62 0.59 6.11
CA LEU A 141 10.07 -0.53 6.94
C LEU A 141 11.49 -0.90 6.56
N VAL A 142 12.23 -1.52 7.47
CA VAL A 142 13.50 -2.19 7.14
C VAL A 142 13.18 -3.61 6.66
N GLY A 143 13.64 -3.95 5.45
CA GLY A 143 13.40 -5.26 4.86
C GLY A 143 14.37 -6.32 5.36
N HIS A 144 13.87 -7.42 5.91
CA HIS A 144 14.67 -8.57 6.32
C HIS A 144 15.52 -9.14 5.18
N ASN A 145 14.93 -9.34 4.00
CA ASN A 145 15.64 -9.88 2.83
C ASN A 145 16.76 -8.94 2.36
N THR A 146 16.55 -7.62 2.47
CA THR A 146 17.59 -6.62 2.19
C THR A 146 18.77 -6.77 3.16
N VAL A 147 18.47 -6.86 4.46
CA VAL A 147 19.48 -7.03 5.50
C VAL A 147 20.22 -8.36 5.35
N ARG A 148 19.48 -9.45 5.13
CA ARG A 148 20.06 -10.78 4.94
C ARG A 148 20.96 -10.83 3.71
N ARG A 149 20.52 -10.26 2.59
CA ARG A 149 21.31 -10.19 1.35
C ARG A 149 22.59 -9.38 1.53
N ALA A 150 22.53 -8.27 2.26
CA ALA A 150 23.71 -7.43 2.54
C ALA A 150 24.76 -8.15 3.38
N VAL A 151 24.36 -9.09 4.25
CA VAL A 151 25.28 -9.78 5.17
C VAL A 151 25.72 -11.15 4.65
N MET A 152 24.82 -11.90 4.00
CA MET A 152 25.00 -13.31 3.63
C MET A 152 24.82 -13.59 2.12
N GLY A 153 24.45 -12.58 1.31
CA GLY A 153 24.03 -12.83 -0.08
C GLY A 153 22.75 -13.67 -0.13
N GLU A 154 22.73 -14.64 -1.05
CA GLU A 154 21.58 -15.54 -1.23
C GLU A 154 21.85 -16.96 -0.70
N ALA A 155 22.74 -17.06 0.30
CA ALA A 155 23.12 -18.33 0.89
C ALA A 155 21.94 -19.03 1.59
N ALA A 156 21.73 -20.31 1.25
CA ALA A 156 20.68 -21.16 1.81
C ALA A 156 21.13 -21.86 3.10
N ARG A 157 21.46 -21.10 4.13
CA ARG A 157 21.89 -21.59 5.45
C ARG A 157 21.50 -20.62 6.56
N ALA A 158 21.51 -21.08 7.80
CA ALA A 158 21.39 -20.20 8.95
C ALA A 158 22.59 -19.23 9.04
N PRO A 159 22.40 -18.02 9.61
CA PRO A 159 23.50 -17.09 9.86
C PRO A 159 24.41 -17.63 11.00
N SER A 160 25.69 -17.35 10.88
CA SER A 160 26.60 -17.46 12.04
C SER A 160 26.25 -16.40 13.09
N THR A 161 26.78 -16.55 14.31
CA THR A 161 26.60 -15.59 15.41
C THR A 161 27.00 -14.17 14.99
N ASN A 162 28.12 -14.02 14.26
CA ASN A 162 28.60 -12.72 13.79
C ASN A 162 27.70 -12.13 12.69
N GLU A 163 27.21 -12.96 11.76
CA GLU A 163 26.27 -12.51 10.72
C GLU A 163 24.96 -12.07 11.34
N LEU A 164 24.39 -12.82 12.28
CA LEU A 164 23.18 -12.43 13.00
C LEU A 164 23.37 -11.13 13.77
N ALA A 165 24.52 -10.94 14.44
CA ALA A 165 24.83 -9.70 15.13
C ALA A 165 24.89 -8.50 14.18
N ARG A 166 25.48 -8.67 12.98
CA ARG A 166 25.50 -7.63 11.93
C ARG A 166 24.09 -7.31 11.43
N MET A 167 23.25 -8.32 11.18
CA MET A 167 21.86 -8.12 10.76
C MET A 167 21.07 -7.35 11.84
N ARG A 168 21.23 -7.71 13.12
CA ARG A 168 20.61 -6.98 14.25
C ARG A 168 21.05 -5.52 14.29
N ALA A 169 22.33 -5.24 14.06
CA ALA A 169 22.85 -3.87 14.01
C ALA A 169 22.25 -3.07 12.87
N MET A 170 22.04 -3.67 11.68
CA MET A 170 21.38 -3.02 10.56
C MET A 170 19.90 -2.71 10.87
N ILE A 171 19.16 -3.64 11.49
CA ILE A 171 17.78 -3.34 11.91
C ILE A 171 17.77 -2.20 12.92
N ALA A 172 18.64 -2.21 13.94
CA ALA A 172 18.73 -1.15 14.94
C ALA A 172 19.07 0.21 14.29
N GLN A 173 20.00 0.23 13.32
CA GLN A 173 20.33 1.42 12.54
C GLN A 173 19.11 1.95 11.80
N GLY A 174 18.41 1.15 11.01
CA GLY A 174 17.23 1.58 10.25
C GLY A 174 16.11 2.08 11.16
N MET A 175 15.90 1.43 12.32
CA MET A 175 14.94 1.91 13.33
C MET A 175 15.36 3.28 13.90
N GLY A 176 16.64 3.47 14.21
CA GLY A 176 17.18 4.76 14.66
C GLY A 176 17.12 5.86 13.60
N GLU A 177 17.15 5.50 12.33
CA GLU A 177 17.01 6.42 11.17
C GLU A 177 15.54 6.75 10.85
N GLY A 178 14.58 6.14 11.57
CA GLY A 178 13.17 6.49 11.51
C GLY A 178 12.25 5.47 10.81
N ALA A 179 12.67 4.22 10.65
CA ALA A 179 11.82 3.16 10.14
C ALA A 179 10.65 2.87 11.09
N PHE A 180 9.51 2.46 10.53
CA PHE A 180 8.31 2.13 11.30
C PHE A 180 8.28 0.69 11.82
N GLY A 181 9.25 -0.12 11.42
CA GLY A 181 9.33 -1.51 11.83
C GLY A 181 10.17 -2.35 10.88
N ILE A 182 9.96 -3.65 10.91
CA ILE A 182 10.59 -4.65 10.06
C ILE A 182 9.55 -5.33 9.16
N SER A 183 9.91 -5.60 7.90
CA SER A 183 9.14 -6.44 7.00
C SER A 183 9.87 -7.73 6.67
N THR A 184 9.12 -8.81 6.44
CA THR A 184 9.66 -10.06 5.89
C THR A 184 8.91 -10.48 4.63
N GLY A 185 9.64 -11.12 3.72
CA GLY A 185 9.08 -11.89 2.61
C GLY A 185 9.65 -13.30 2.69
N LEU A 186 9.10 -14.10 3.59
CA LEU A 186 9.61 -15.46 3.87
C LEU A 186 9.34 -16.44 2.74
N PHE A 187 8.53 -16.06 1.78
CA PHE A 187 8.35 -16.78 0.52
C PHE A 187 9.54 -16.57 -0.44
N TYR A 188 10.15 -15.38 -0.41
CA TYR A 188 11.16 -14.97 -1.38
C TYR A 188 12.60 -15.26 -0.94
N VAL A 189 13.50 -15.51 -1.90
CA VAL A 189 14.94 -15.60 -1.67
C VAL A 189 15.50 -14.21 -1.31
N PRO A 190 16.37 -14.08 -0.28
CA PRO A 190 16.90 -15.13 0.60
C PRO A 190 16.08 -15.39 1.86
N GLY A 191 14.99 -14.68 2.12
CA GLY A 191 14.16 -14.82 3.33
C GLY A 191 13.61 -16.24 3.51
N THR A 192 13.34 -16.95 2.42
CA THR A 192 12.82 -18.33 2.45
C THR A 192 13.77 -19.33 3.14
N TYR A 193 15.06 -19.00 3.24
CA TYR A 193 16.08 -19.85 3.91
C TYR A 193 16.27 -19.53 5.39
N SER A 194 15.57 -18.50 5.91
CA SER A 194 15.65 -18.15 7.31
C SER A 194 14.84 -19.12 8.16
N GLU A 195 15.38 -19.45 9.32
CA GLU A 195 14.65 -20.13 10.38
C GLU A 195 13.87 -19.11 11.22
N ILE A 196 12.83 -19.55 11.90
CA ILE A 196 11.97 -18.69 12.72
C ILE A 196 12.79 -17.94 13.80
N GLU A 197 13.83 -18.55 14.36
CA GLU A 197 14.67 -17.94 15.39
C GLU A 197 15.42 -16.70 14.89
N GLU A 198 15.88 -16.71 13.65
CA GLU A 198 16.49 -15.56 13.02
C GLU A 198 15.50 -14.39 12.95
N VAL A 199 14.29 -14.66 12.46
CA VAL A 199 13.26 -13.62 12.30
C VAL A 199 12.82 -13.06 13.65
N ILE A 200 12.67 -13.92 14.68
CA ILE A 200 12.35 -13.48 16.04
C ILE A 200 13.47 -12.60 16.61
N ALA A 201 14.74 -12.99 16.42
CA ALA A 201 15.87 -12.21 16.92
C ALA A 201 15.95 -10.81 16.31
N LEU A 202 15.60 -10.68 15.03
CA LEU A 202 15.57 -9.39 14.32
C LEU A 202 14.32 -8.57 14.68
N SER A 203 13.15 -9.23 14.79
CA SER A 203 11.90 -8.58 15.18
C SER A 203 11.95 -8.02 16.60
N LYS A 204 12.68 -8.66 17.54
CA LYS A 204 12.92 -8.10 18.89
C LYS A 204 13.62 -6.75 18.83
N VAL A 205 14.61 -6.57 17.94
CA VAL A 205 15.30 -5.29 17.78
C VAL A 205 14.34 -4.19 17.32
N ALA A 206 13.42 -4.52 16.40
CA ALA A 206 12.39 -3.58 15.95
C ALA A 206 11.36 -3.30 17.07
N ALA A 207 10.98 -4.33 17.84
CA ALA A 207 10.06 -4.20 18.98
C ALA A 207 10.62 -3.26 20.07
N ASP A 208 11.91 -3.41 20.42
CA ASP A 208 12.61 -2.56 21.41
C ASP A 208 12.55 -1.06 21.01
N SER A 209 12.41 -0.77 19.73
CA SER A 209 12.21 0.58 19.19
C SER A 209 10.73 0.94 19.01
N GLY A 210 9.80 0.10 19.46
CA GLY A 210 8.36 0.27 19.32
C GLY A 210 7.84 0.09 17.89
N GLY A 211 8.57 -0.59 17.01
CA GLY A 211 8.18 -0.85 15.61
C GLY A 211 7.08 -1.90 15.47
N ILE A 212 6.64 -2.11 14.22
CA ILE A 212 5.72 -3.19 13.83
C ILE A 212 6.45 -4.26 13.02
N TYR A 213 5.85 -5.44 12.94
CA TYR A 213 6.27 -6.52 12.04
C TYR A 213 5.22 -6.75 10.97
N THR A 214 5.61 -6.71 9.69
CA THR A 214 4.74 -7.05 8.57
C THR A 214 5.29 -8.26 7.83
N SER A 215 4.42 -9.17 7.40
CA SER A 215 4.88 -10.42 6.81
C SER A 215 4.11 -10.80 5.55
N HIS A 216 4.84 -10.85 4.40
CA HIS A 216 4.49 -11.78 3.36
C HIS A 216 4.81 -13.19 3.87
N LEU A 217 3.77 -14.00 4.05
CA LEU A 217 3.88 -15.31 4.69
C LEU A 217 4.83 -16.24 3.92
N ARG A 218 5.47 -17.16 4.62
CA ARG A 218 6.31 -18.19 4.00
C ARG A 218 5.54 -19.07 3.02
N LYS A 219 4.27 -19.31 3.30
CA LYS A 219 3.33 -20.09 2.50
C LYS A 219 1.98 -19.39 2.46
N GLU A 220 1.43 -19.20 1.28
CA GLU A 220 0.11 -18.62 1.05
C GLU A 220 -0.85 -19.60 0.35
N GLY A 221 -0.31 -20.71 -0.18
CA GLY A 221 -1.03 -21.83 -0.77
C GLY A 221 -1.16 -23.00 0.20
N LEU A 222 -0.74 -24.21 -0.19
CA LEU A 222 -0.94 -25.46 0.57
C LEU A 222 -0.43 -25.43 2.03
N GLY A 223 0.58 -24.61 2.34
CA GLY A 223 1.08 -24.42 3.71
C GLY A 223 0.57 -23.15 4.40
N LEU A 224 -0.56 -22.58 3.98
CA LEU A 224 -1.09 -21.30 4.48
C LEU A 224 -1.24 -21.29 6.01
N PHE A 225 -1.76 -22.36 6.60
CA PHE A 225 -1.98 -22.42 8.05
C PHE A 225 -0.67 -22.37 8.83
N ASP A 226 0.37 -23.06 8.36
CA ASP A 226 1.70 -23.02 8.95
C ASP A 226 2.32 -21.63 8.82
N GLY A 227 2.14 -20.96 7.65
CA GLY A 227 2.60 -19.60 7.43
C GLY A 227 1.95 -18.58 8.36
N VAL A 228 0.65 -18.69 8.61
CA VAL A 228 -0.07 -17.86 9.57
C VAL A 228 0.38 -18.15 11.00
N ALA A 229 0.52 -19.42 11.38
CA ALA A 229 1.00 -19.81 12.70
C ALA A 229 2.42 -19.29 12.96
N GLU A 230 3.33 -19.39 11.97
CA GLU A 230 4.70 -18.88 12.05
C GLU A 230 4.71 -17.37 12.31
N ALA A 231 3.95 -16.58 11.54
CA ALA A 231 3.90 -15.14 11.72
C ALA A 231 3.35 -14.73 13.08
N ILE A 232 2.29 -15.40 13.56
CA ILE A 232 1.72 -15.18 14.91
C ILE A 232 2.76 -15.51 15.99
N GLU A 233 3.48 -16.63 15.85
CA GLU A 233 4.50 -17.06 16.81
C GLU A 233 5.69 -16.08 16.85
N ILE A 234 6.11 -15.55 15.71
CA ILE A 234 7.14 -14.50 15.64
C ILE A 234 6.70 -13.28 16.45
N GLY A 235 5.48 -12.78 16.21
CA GLY A 235 4.96 -11.61 16.94
C GLY A 235 4.81 -11.87 18.44
N ARG A 236 4.30 -13.03 18.81
CA ARG A 236 4.15 -13.46 20.21
C ARG A 236 5.50 -13.50 20.95
N ARG A 237 6.53 -14.10 20.35
CA ARG A 237 7.86 -14.27 20.97
C ARG A 237 8.72 -13.02 20.90
N ALA A 238 8.52 -12.17 19.88
CA ALA A 238 9.20 -10.89 19.77
C ALA A 238 8.48 -9.76 20.52
N HIS A 239 7.26 -9.98 21.02
CA HIS A 239 6.40 -8.95 21.64
C HIS A 239 6.19 -7.72 20.70
N ILE A 240 5.93 -7.98 19.43
CA ILE A 240 5.80 -6.96 18.39
C ILE A 240 4.41 -7.01 17.75
N PRO A 241 3.74 -5.87 17.50
CA PRO A 241 2.50 -5.85 16.73
C PRO A 241 2.70 -6.38 15.30
N ILE A 242 1.78 -7.25 14.83
CA ILE A 242 1.90 -7.94 13.54
C ILE A 242 0.87 -7.43 12.56
N VAL A 243 1.24 -7.39 11.27
CA VAL A 243 0.32 -7.34 10.14
C VAL A 243 0.61 -8.53 9.22
N LEU A 244 -0.38 -9.42 9.07
CA LEU A 244 -0.39 -10.43 7.99
C LEU A 244 -0.72 -9.69 6.70
N THR A 245 0.30 -9.38 5.89
CA THR A 245 0.14 -8.51 4.73
C THR A 245 -0.55 -9.21 3.58
N HIS A 246 -1.35 -8.44 2.80
CA HIS A 246 -2.11 -8.91 1.63
C HIS A 246 -2.68 -10.32 1.85
N HIS A 247 -3.33 -10.53 3.01
CA HIS A 247 -3.78 -11.85 3.46
C HIS A 247 -4.71 -12.50 2.42
N LYS A 248 -4.41 -13.73 2.05
CA LYS A 248 -5.11 -14.47 0.99
C LYS A 248 -4.96 -15.98 1.14
N ALA A 249 -5.80 -16.73 0.45
CA ALA A 249 -5.70 -18.17 0.24
C ALA A 249 -5.40 -18.44 -1.23
N VAL A 250 -4.17 -18.82 -1.55
CA VAL A 250 -3.68 -19.01 -2.92
C VAL A 250 -3.97 -20.42 -3.41
N GLY A 251 -4.55 -20.53 -4.61
CA GLY A 251 -4.80 -21.80 -5.30
C GLY A 251 -6.14 -22.45 -4.92
N GLN A 252 -6.73 -23.15 -5.86
CA GLN A 252 -8.09 -23.70 -5.75
C GLN A 252 -8.28 -24.62 -4.53
N GLN A 253 -7.23 -25.36 -4.14
CA GLN A 253 -7.29 -26.26 -2.97
C GLN A 253 -7.45 -25.50 -1.64
N MET A 254 -7.06 -24.21 -1.63
CA MET A 254 -7.13 -23.35 -0.45
C MET A 254 -8.33 -22.40 -0.45
N TRP A 255 -9.11 -22.35 -1.51
CA TRP A 255 -10.31 -21.52 -1.57
C TRP A 255 -11.28 -21.86 -0.45
N GLY A 256 -11.87 -20.84 0.18
CA GLY A 256 -12.71 -20.95 1.37
C GLY A 256 -11.95 -21.08 2.68
N LYS A 257 -10.62 -21.28 2.67
CA LYS A 257 -9.83 -21.52 3.88
C LYS A 257 -9.50 -20.24 4.67
N SER A 258 -9.85 -19.06 4.17
CA SER A 258 -9.77 -17.82 4.96
C SER A 258 -10.63 -17.88 6.24
N VAL A 259 -11.66 -18.70 6.30
CA VAL A 259 -12.41 -18.99 7.54
C VAL A 259 -11.48 -19.45 8.66
N VAL A 260 -10.57 -20.39 8.34
CA VAL A 260 -9.64 -20.96 9.32
C VAL A 260 -8.58 -19.93 9.73
N THR A 261 -7.99 -19.22 8.77
CA THR A 261 -6.92 -18.25 9.06
C THR A 261 -7.41 -17.05 9.85
N LEU A 262 -8.63 -16.58 9.60
CA LEU A 262 -9.25 -15.51 10.40
C LEU A 262 -9.58 -16.00 11.81
N ALA A 263 -10.02 -17.25 11.99
CA ALA A 263 -10.21 -17.84 13.32
C ALA A 263 -8.88 -18.00 14.07
N MET A 264 -7.77 -18.29 13.37
CA MET A 264 -6.41 -18.31 13.97
C MET A 264 -6.01 -16.90 14.44
N LEU A 265 -6.26 -15.87 13.64
CA LEU A 265 -6.03 -14.46 13.99
C LEU A 265 -6.84 -14.07 15.24
N ASP A 266 -8.14 -14.37 15.28
CA ASP A 266 -8.99 -14.08 16.42
C ASP A 266 -8.55 -14.81 17.69
N SER A 267 -8.13 -16.06 17.57
CA SER A 267 -7.62 -16.86 18.69
C SER A 267 -6.32 -16.28 19.24
N ALA A 268 -5.41 -15.84 18.36
CA ALA A 268 -4.17 -15.17 18.74
C ALA A 268 -4.44 -13.87 19.49
N ARG A 269 -5.39 -13.05 18.99
CA ARG A 269 -5.80 -11.82 19.68
C ARG A 269 -6.41 -12.07 21.04
N LYS A 270 -7.27 -13.07 21.19
CA LYS A 270 -7.81 -13.50 22.50
C LYS A 270 -6.71 -13.94 23.44
N ALA A 271 -5.61 -14.49 22.94
CA ALA A 271 -4.42 -14.86 23.70
C ALA A 271 -3.45 -13.69 23.97
N GLY A 272 -3.84 -12.44 23.60
CA GLY A 272 -3.06 -11.22 23.87
C GLY A 272 -2.00 -10.89 22.81
N VAL A 273 -1.99 -11.55 21.65
CA VAL A 273 -1.10 -11.19 20.54
C VAL A 273 -1.75 -10.07 19.72
N ASP A 274 -1.04 -8.96 19.52
CA ASP A 274 -1.53 -7.86 18.70
C ASP A 274 -1.31 -8.16 17.22
N VAL A 275 -2.27 -8.83 16.59
CA VAL A 275 -2.25 -9.22 15.18
C VAL A 275 -3.41 -8.60 14.42
N MET A 276 -3.12 -8.05 13.25
CA MET A 276 -4.07 -7.59 12.23
C MET A 276 -3.68 -8.16 10.87
N ALA A 277 -4.53 -7.95 9.88
CA ALA A 277 -4.24 -8.27 8.49
C ALA A 277 -4.51 -7.06 7.59
N ASP A 278 -3.99 -7.09 6.37
CA ASP A 278 -4.46 -6.23 5.29
C ASP A 278 -4.84 -7.06 4.05
N VAL A 279 -5.59 -6.47 3.13
CA VAL A 279 -6.08 -7.12 1.92
C VAL A 279 -6.24 -6.11 0.79
N TYR A 280 -6.01 -6.55 -0.44
CA TYR A 280 -6.38 -5.81 -1.66
C TYR A 280 -7.65 -6.40 -2.31
N PRO A 281 -8.45 -5.59 -3.02
CA PRO A 281 -9.78 -5.97 -3.50
C PRO A 281 -9.73 -6.66 -4.89
N TYR A 282 -8.90 -7.69 -5.07
CA TYR A 282 -8.75 -8.39 -6.36
C TYR A 282 -8.53 -9.88 -6.17
N THR A 283 -8.93 -10.66 -7.19
CA THR A 283 -8.85 -12.13 -7.21
C THR A 283 -7.58 -12.68 -7.87
N ALA A 284 -6.57 -11.84 -8.07
CA ALA A 284 -5.27 -12.24 -8.60
C ALA A 284 -4.13 -11.70 -7.75
N THR A 285 -3.01 -12.41 -7.73
CA THR A 285 -1.76 -11.96 -7.10
C THR A 285 -0.79 -11.43 -8.15
N HIS A 286 0.26 -10.73 -7.72
CA HIS A 286 1.32 -10.27 -8.61
C HIS A 286 2.69 -10.45 -7.96
N THR A 287 3.57 -11.23 -8.62
CA THR A 287 4.94 -11.45 -8.14
C THR A 287 5.84 -11.95 -9.30
N GLY A 288 7.10 -12.26 -9.00
CA GLY A 288 8.03 -12.80 -9.98
C GLY A 288 7.65 -14.20 -10.49
N ILE A 289 8.02 -14.52 -11.73
CA ILE A 289 7.83 -15.85 -12.33
C ILE A 289 8.58 -16.94 -11.53
N SER A 290 9.63 -16.55 -10.80
CA SER A 290 10.38 -17.40 -9.87
C SER A 290 9.52 -18.00 -8.75
N ALA A 291 8.32 -17.47 -8.49
CA ALA A 291 7.35 -18.05 -7.56
C ALA A 291 6.90 -19.47 -7.95
N LEU A 292 7.03 -19.83 -9.22
CA LEU A 292 6.77 -21.19 -9.70
C LEU A 292 7.98 -22.12 -9.54
N ILE A 293 9.18 -21.59 -9.24
CA ILE A 293 10.42 -22.38 -9.15
C ILE A 293 10.62 -22.81 -7.68
N PRO A 294 10.95 -24.08 -7.41
CA PRO A 294 11.30 -24.50 -6.06
C PRO A 294 12.46 -23.66 -5.50
N SER A 295 12.30 -23.15 -4.27
CA SER A 295 13.27 -22.21 -3.67
C SER A 295 14.72 -22.74 -3.61
N TRP A 296 14.89 -24.05 -3.38
CA TRP A 296 16.22 -24.67 -3.37
C TRP A 296 16.97 -24.49 -4.70
N ALA A 297 16.23 -24.44 -5.81
CA ALA A 297 16.83 -24.25 -7.15
C ALA A 297 17.40 -22.83 -7.35
N LEU A 298 16.90 -21.85 -6.61
CA LEU A 298 17.31 -20.44 -6.66
C LEU A 298 18.41 -20.10 -5.63
N ALA A 299 18.82 -21.05 -4.77
CA ALA A 299 19.86 -20.83 -3.78
C ALA A 299 21.19 -20.42 -4.47
N ASP A 300 21.90 -19.49 -3.82
CA ASP A 300 23.19 -18.94 -4.29
C ASP A 300 23.10 -18.17 -5.63
N GLY A 301 21.86 -17.76 -6.03
CA GLY A 301 21.61 -16.81 -7.09
C GLY A 301 21.64 -17.37 -8.52
N ASP A 302 21.52 -16.45 -9.48
CA ASP A 302 21.31 -16.77 -10.91
C ASP A 302 22.40 -17.66 -11.52
N SER A 303 23.65 -17.44 -11.15
CA SER A 303 24.77 -18.27 -11.66
C SER A 303 24.66 -19.71 -11.20
N ALA A 304 24.21 -19.92 -9.96
CA ALA A 304 23.99 -21.26 -9.44
C ALA A 304 22.75 -21.91 -10.07
N PHE A 305 21.68 -21.16 -10.29
CA PHE A 305 20.51 -21.63 -11.02
C PHE A 305 20.89 -22.09 -12.44
N LYS A 306 21.67 -21.28 -13.19
CA LYS A 306 22.12 -21.63 -14.54
C LYS A 306 22.97 -22.93 -14.56
N ARG A 307 23.82 -23.14 -13.55
CA ARG A 307 24.54 -24.41 -13.42
C ARG A 307 23.61 -25.59 -13.15
N ARG A 308 22.61 -25.42 -12.24
CA ARG A 308 21.64 -26.49 -11.91
C ARG A 308 20.82 -26.94 -13.12
N ILE A 309 20.37 -26.01 -13.94
CA ILE A 309 19.60 -26.36 -15.16
C ILE A 309 20.46 -26.93 -16.29
N SER A 310 21.78 -26.82 -16.19
CA SER A 310 22.72 -27.48 -17.14
C SER A 310 22.99 -28.94 -16.78
N ASP A 311 22.72 -29.33 -15.53
CA ASP A 311 22.72 -30.73 -15.07
C ASP A 311 21.37 -31.37 -15.37
N ALA A 312 21.36 -32.50 -16.09
CA ALA A 312 20.10 -33.12 -16.53
C ALA A 312 19.21 -33.60 -15.40
N ALA A 313 19.79 -34.17 -14.30
CA ALA A 313 19.03 -34.70 -13.19
C ALA A 313 18.44 -33.57 -12.34
N LEU A 314 19.22 -32.50 -12.11
CA LEU A 314 18.74 -31.31 -11.39
C LEU A 314 17.68 -30.57 -12.19
N LYS A 315 17.88 -30.39 -13.51
CA LYS A 315 16.88 -29.79 -14.38
C LYS A 315 15.56 -30.55 -14.35
N ASP A 316 15.59 -31.89 -14.41
CA ASP A 316 14.40 -32.73 -14.32
C ASP A 316 13.69 -32.54 -12.96
N SER A 317 14.44 -32.50 -11.85
CA SER A 317 13.89 -32.22 -10.54
C SER A 317 13.28 -30.82 -10.42
N ILE A 318 13.91 -29.79 -11.01
CA ILE A 318 13.38 -28.42 -11.07
C ILE A 318 12.09 -28.42 -11.89
N THR A 319 12.08 -29.07 -13.05
CA THR A 319 10.90 -29.18 -13.93
C THR A 319 9.71 -29.80 -13.18
N ARG A 320 9.91 -30.95 -12.49
CA ARG A 320 8.86 -31.57 -11.69
C ARG A 320 8.33 -30.64 -10.58
N GLY A 321 9.21 -29.89 -9.93
CA GLY A 321 8.81 -28.92 -8.91
C GLY A 321 7.99 -27.77 -9.49
N ILE A 322 8.34 -27.26 -10.68
CA ILE A 322 7.56 -26.23 -11.37
C ILE A 322 6.21 -26.78 -11.83
N VAL A 323 6.17 -27.98 -12.40
CA VAL A 323 4.92 -28.67 -12.77
C VAL A 323 4.00 -28.81 -11.55
N PHE A 324 4.55 -29.23 -10.39
CA PHE A 324 3.78 -29.31 -9.16
C PHE A 324 3.19 -27.95 -8.76
N ASN A 325 3.98 -26.87 -8.82
CA ASN A 325 3.51 -25.53 -8.47
C ASN A 325 2.49 -24.98 -9.48
N ILE A 326 2.62 -25.25 -10.77
CA ILE A 326 1.61 -24.93 -11.79
C ILE A 326 0.30 -25.64 -11.48
N LEU A 327 0.33 -26.90 -11.10
CA LEU A 327 -0.86 -27.71 -10.85
C LEU A 327 -1.54 -27.35 -9.52
N ASN A 328 -0.79 -27.12 -8.46
CA ASN A 328 -1.30 -27.14 -7.09
C ASN A 328 -1.24 -25.81 -6.35
N ASP A 329 -0.43 -24.85 -6.82
CA ASP A 329 -0.24 -23.58 -6.11
C ASP A 329 -0.71 -22.40 -6.98
N ARG A 330 0.07 -21.99 -7.98
CA ARG A 330 -0.13 -20.70 -8.69
C ARG A 330 -0.57 -20.81 -10.15
N GLY A 331 -1.12 -21.88 -10.60
CA GLY A 331 -1.60 -22.02 -11.98
C GLY A 331 -2.91 -22.79 -12.07
N GLY A 332 -3.20 -23.64 -11.07
CA GLY A 332 -4.39 -24.48 -11.09
C GLY A 332 -4.48 -25.38 -12.34
N GLY A 333 -3.34 -25.73 -12.93
CA GLY A 333 -3.24 -26.53 -14.15
C GLY A 333 -3.46 -25.76 -15.46
N ASP A 334 -3.86 -24.50 -15.40
CA ASP A 334 -4.16 -23.68 -16.58
C ASP A 334 -3.09 -22.59 -16.77
N LEU A 335 -2.30 -22.69 -17.84
CA LEU A 335 -1.25 -21.73 -18.17
C LEU A 335 -1.79 -20.33 -18.49
N ALA A 336 -3.08 -20.20 -18.84
CA ALA A 336 -3.71 -18.89 -19.05
C ALA A 336 -3.88 -18.09 -17.77
N ARG A 337 -3.79 -18.73 -16.60
CA ARG A 337 -3.83 -18.06 -15.30
C ARG A 337 -2.54 -17.34 -14.89
N VAL A 338 -1.46 -17.51 -15.66
CA VAL A 338 -0.18 -16.85 -15.44
C VAL A 338 0.01 -15.80 -16.53
N GLN A 339 -0.25 -14.52 -16.22
CA GLN A 339 -0.20 -13.39 -17.14
C GLN A 339 1.06 -12.56 -16.88
N PHE A 340 1.88 -12.34 -17.90
CA PHE A 340 3.10 -11.56 -17.79
C PHE A 340 2.80 -10.07 -17.59
N SER A 341 3.44 -9.46 -16.60
CA SER A 341 3.28 -8.07 -16.23
C SER A 341 4.46 -7.22 -16.70
N ARG A 342 5.67 -7.67 -16.47
CA ARG A 342 6.90 -7.00 -16.90
C ARG A 342 7.93 -8.02 -17.32
N VAL A 343 8.44 -7.87 -18.55
CA VAL A 343 9.43 -8.78 -19.15
C VAL A 343 10.50 -7.95 -19.84
N SER A 344 11.63 -7.72 -19.16
CA SER A 344 12.67 -6.82 -19.64
C SER A 344 13.38 -7.32 -20.92
N TRP A 345 13.46 -8.65 -21.10
CA TRP A 345 14.14 -9.29 -22.22
C TRP A 345 13.22 -9.56 -23.43
N ASP A 346 11.89 -9.54 -23.27
CA ASP A 346 10.89 -9.64 -24.35
C ASP A 346 9.59 -8.91 -23.99
N LYS A 347 9.53 -7.62 -24.27
CA LYS A 347 8.34 -6.80 -23.97
C LYS A 347 7.08 -7.23 -24.71
N THR A 348 7.19 -8.05 -25.77
CA THR A 348 6.03 -8.55 -26.52
C THR A 348 5.20 -9.56 -25.71
N LEU A 349 5.74 -10.05 -24.60
CA LEU A 349 5.05 -10.92 -23.65
C LEU A 349 4.22 -10.15 -22.62
N GLU A 350 4.48 -8.85 -22.41
CA GLU A 350 3.74 -8.05 -21.43
C GLU A 350 2.25 -8.01 -21.77
N GLY A 351 1.39 -8.36 -20.80
CA GLY A 351 -0.05 -8.55 -20.99
C GLY A 351 -0.46 -9.91 -21.57
N LYS A 352 0.47 -10.71 -22.07
CA LYS A 352 0.20 -12.07 -22.56
C LYS A 352 0.30 -13.10 -21.45
N THR A 353 -0.35 -14.25 -21.65
CA THR A 353 -0.28 -15.36 -20.69
C THR A 353 0.84 -16.34 -21.03
N LEU A 354 1.15 -17.22 -20.09
CA LEU A 354 2.07 -18.34 -20.34
C LEU A 354 1.49 -19.29 -21.42
N ALA A 355 0.17 -19.40 -21.53
CA ALA A 355 -0.52 -20.12 -22.60
C ALA A 355 -0.32 -19.44 -23.97
N ASP A 356 -0.43 -18.10 -24.05
CA ASP A 356 -0.16 -17.35 -25.28
C ASP A 356 1.28 -17.55 -25.75
N TRP A 357 2.22 -17.55 -24.81
CA TRP A 357 3.63 -17.77 -25.14
C TRP A 357 3.88 -19.21 -25.65
N ALA A 358 3.29 -20.22 -24.99
CA ALA A 358 3.36 -21.61 -25.46
C ALA A 358 2.76 -21.75 -26.87
N THR A 359 1.59 -21.17 -27.11
CA THR A 359 0.91 -21.17 -28.42
C THR A 359 1.78 -20.50 -29.50
N ARG A 360 2.37 -19.33 -29.22
CA ARG A 360 3.30 -18.63 -30.12
C ARG A 360 4.51 -19.48 -30.51
N ARG A 361 4.94 -20.39 -29.62
CA ARG A 361 6.05 -21.32 -29.81
C ARG A 361 5.63 -22.64 -30.46
N GLY A 362 4.35 -22.82 -30.79
CA GLY A 362 3.81 -24.08 -31.31
C GLY A 362 3.84 -25.24 -30.33
N LEU A 363 3.86 -24.94 -29.01
CA LEU A 363 3.91 -25.95 -27.96
C LEU A 363 2.50 -26.30 -27.46
N PRO A 364 2.20 -27.57 -27.17
CA PRO A 364 1.00 -27.97 -26.45
C PRO A 364 0.88 -27.28 -25.08
N LEU A 365 -0.36 -26.96 -24.66
CA LEU A 365 -0.64 -26.29 -23.39
C LEU A 365 -0.60 -27.30 -22.23
N THR A 366 0.58 -27.85 -21.94
CA THR A 366 0.80 -28.77 -20.83
C THR A 366 1.63 -28.13 -19.72
N PRO A 367 1.49 -28.58 -18.46
CA PRO A 367 2.31 -28.07 -17.34
C PRO A 367 3.82 -28.24 -17.58
N GLU A 368 4.26 -29.30 -18.31
CA GLU A 368 5.65 -29.56 -18.63
C GLU A 368 6.22 -28.50 -19.61
N ASN A 369 5.45 -28.14 -20.63
CA ASN A 369 5.82 -27.05 -21.54
C ASN A 369 5.79 -25.71 -20.82
N GLY A 370 4.82 -25.49 -19.94
CA GLY A 370 4.80 -24.35 -19.02
C GLY A 370 6.07 -24.26 -18.18
N ALA A 371 6.50 -25.38 -17.59
CA ALA A 371 7.71 -25.44 -16.78
C ALA A 371 8.98 -25.14 -17.61
N ALA A 372 9.06 -25.63 -18.84
CA ALA A 372 10.18 -25.32 -19.74
C ALA A 372 10.26 -23.80 -20.04
N LEU A 373 9.11 -23.15 -20.28
CA LEU A 373 9.03 -21.70 -20.50
C LEU A 373 9.37 -20.90 -19.23
N VAL A 374 8.95 -21.34 -18.05
CA VAL A 374 9.33 -20.73 -16.76
C VAL A 374 10.85 -20.78 -16.56
N ILE A 375 11.49 -21.93 -16.85
CA ILE A 375 12.95 -22.06 -16.79
C ILE A 375 13.61 -21.12 -17.80
N GLU A 376 13.09 -21.01 -19.02
CA GLU A 376 13.58 -20.09 -20.05
C GLU A 376 13.47 -18.64 -19.58
N ALA A 377 12.33 -18.23 -19.03
CA ALA A 377 12.13 -16.88 -18.49
C ALA A 377 13.13 -16.56 -17.37
N GLN A 378 13.30 -17.46 -16.40
CA GLN A 378 14.25 -17.28 -15.30
C GLN A 378 15.70 -17.19 -15.80
N ARG A 379 16.08 -18.01 -16.76
CA ARG A 379 17.43 -17.99 -17.37
C ARG A 379 17.74 -16.66 -18.05
N ASN A 380 16.71 -15.99 -18.62
CA ASN A 380 16.83 -14.72 -19.33
C ASN A 380 16.73 -13.48 -18.42
N GLY A 381 16.68 -13.67 -17.09
CA GLY A 381 16.61 -12.56 -16.12
C GLY A 381 15.27 -12.44 -15.40
N GLY A 382 14.39 -13.43 -15.56
CA GLY A 382 13.09 -13.49 -14.90
C GLY A 382 12.02 -12.67 -15.60
N ALA A 383 10.86 -12.64 -15.00
CA ALA A 383 9.71 -11.83 -15.38
C ALA A 383 8.83 -11.61 -14.16
N ASN A 384 8.00 -10.56 -14.15
CA ASN A 384 6.90 -10.44 -13.21
C ASN A 384 5.61 -10.95 -13.86
N ALA A 385 4.74 -11.55 -13.06
CA ALA A 385 3.50 -12.13 -13.53
C ALA A 385 2.33 -11.88 -12.56
N ILE A 386 1.14 -11.81 -13.13
CA ILE A 386 -0.14 -11.79 -12.43
C ILE A 386 -0.66 -13.23 -12.43
N TYR A 387 -1.08 -13.72 -11.26
CA TYR A 387 -1.59 -15.08 -11.09
C TYR A 387 -3.06 -15.02 -10.69
N HIS A 388 -3.95 -15.50 -11.57
CA HIS A 388 -5.40 -15.53 -11.37
C HIS A 388 -5.82 -16.75 -10.54
N VAL A 389 -5.56 -16.69 -9.23
CA VAL A 389 -5.58 -17.88 -8.34
C VAL A 389 -6.28 -17.66 -6.99
N LEU A 390 -6.98 -16.54 -6.83
CA LEU A 390 -7.74 -16.23 -5.61
C LEU A 390 -9.25 -16.40 -5.83
N ASP A 391 -9.96 -16.59 -4.73
CA ASP A 391 -11.42 -16.71 -4.68
C ASP A 391 -12.06 -15.43 -4.16
N GLU A 392 -13.12 -14.99 -4.82
CA GLU A 392 -13.84 -13.77 -4.47
C GLU A 392 -14.52 -13.85 -3.09
N ALA A 393 -15.00 -15.03 -2.69
CA ALA A 393 -15.63 -15.20 -1.37
C ALA A 393 -14.60 -15.07 -0.23
N ASP A 394 -13.34 -15.50 -0.47
CA ASP A 394 -12.25 -15.26 0.49
C ASP A 394 -11.88 -13.78 0.55
N VAL A 395 -11.78 -13.07 -0.58
CA VAL A 395 -11.50 -11.63 -0.61
C VAL A 395 -12.55 -10.87 0.20
N ARG A 396 -13.84 -11.12 -0.01
CA ARG A 396 -14.95 -10.50 0.73
C ARG A 396 -14.89 -10.80 2.22
N ARG A 397 -14.66 -12.05 2.58
CA ARG A 397 -14.58 -12.47 3.98
C ARG A 397 -13.41 -11.83 4.71
N ILE A 398 -12.23 -11.79 4.10
CA ILE A 398 -11.05 -11.16 4.68
C ILE A 398 -11.29 -9.66 4.81
N MET A 399 -11.84 -9.00 3.77
CA MET A 399 -12.11 -7.56 3.75
C MET A 399 -13.12 -7.15 4.83
N SER A 400 -14.18 -7.94 5.05
CA SER A 400 -15.20 -7.66 6.05
C SER A 400 -14.75 -7.91 7.50
N HIS A 401 -13.67 -8.66 7.70
CA HIS A 401 -13.18 -8.97 9.04
C HIS A 401 -12.77 -7.71 9.81
N PRO A 402 -13.17 -7.52 11.10
CA PRO A 402 -12.93 -6.28 11.86
C PRO A 402 -11.47 -5.89 12.00
N GLN A 403 -10.55 -6.85 12.00
CA GLN A 403 -9.12 -6.63 12.17
C GLN A 403 -8.35 -6.61 10.84
N THR A 404 -9.04 -6.43 9.72
CA THR A 404 -8.42 -6.33 8.40
C THR A 404 -8.50 -4.89 7.89
N MET A 405 -7.36 -4.36 7.49
CA MET A 405 -7.19 -3.06 6.83
C MET A 405 -7.23 -3.24 5.30
N ILE A 406 -7.39 -2.15 4.57
CA ILE A 406 -7.24 -2.13 3.12
C ILE A 406 -5.84 -1.63 2.78
N ALA A 407 -5.14 -2.35 1.91
CA ALA A 407 -3.86 -1.94 1.34
C ALA A 407 -3.82 -2.29 -0.14
N SER A 408 -2.94 -1.65 -0.92
CA SER A 408 -2.93 -1.88 -2.37
C SER A 408 -2.07 -3.07 -2.78
N ASP A 409 -0.98 -3.31 -2.11
CA ASP A 409 0.12 -4.15 -2.59
C ASP A 409 0.55 -3.71 -4.02
N GLY A 410 0.27 -2.43 -4.31
CA GLY A 410 0.46 -1.80 -5.62
C GLY A 410 1.87 -1.26 -5.77
N ARG A 411 2.42 -1.43 -6.98
CA ARG A 411 3.67 -0.78 -7.37
C ARG A 411 3.35 0.56 -8.03
N LEU A 412 4.06 1.63 -7.67
CA LEU A 412 3.95 2.88 -8.40
C LEU A 412 4.19 2.65 -9.89
N SER A 413 3.28 3.15 -10.71
CA SER A 413 3.26 2.90 -12.15
C SER A 413 2.83 4.15 -12.92
N GLN A 414 3.22 4.24 -14.17
CA GLN A 414 2.77 5.26 -15.11
C GLN A 414 2.34 4.60 -16.43
N PRO A 415 1.53 5.27 -17.26
CA PRO A 415 1.16 4.75 -18.57
C PRO A 415 2.39 4.36 -19.40
N GLY A 416 2.35 3.17 -20.03
CA GLY A 416 3.44 2.62 -20.82
C GLY A 416 4.50 1.83 -20.05
N ASP A 417 4.33 1.65 -18.73
CA ASP A 417 5.28 0.95 -17.87
C ASP A 417 4.88 -0.53 -17.67
N GLY A 418 5.08 -1.36 -18.68
CA GLY A 418 4.71 -2.76 -18.70
C GLY A 418 3.18 -2.98 -18.74
N HIS A 419 2.71 -4.06 -18.13
CA HIS A 419 1.30 -4.41 -17.97
C HIS A 419 1.01 -4.67 -16.48
N PRO A 420 0.91 -3.61 -15.64
CA PRO A 420 0.82 -3.77 -14.19
C PRO A 420 -0.50 -4.43 -13.76
N HIS A 421 -0.51 -4.99 -12.56
CA HIS A 421 -1.75 -5.42 -11.91
C HIS A 421 -2.65 -4.18 -11.68
N PRO A 422 -3.98 -4.24 -11.93
CA PRO A 422 -4.89 -3.10 -11.79
C PRO A 422 -4.92 -2.48 -10.38
N ARG A 423 -4.46 -3.20 -9.35
CA ARG A 423 -4.33 -2.68 -7.98
C ARG A 423 -3.41 -1.46 -7.86
N ALA A 424 -2.49 -1.28 -8.83
CA ALA A 424 -1.63 -0.10 -8.89
C ALA A 424 -2.40 1.21 -9.13
N TYR A 425 -3.62 1.13 -9.68
CA TYR A 425 -4.43 2.29 -10.08
C TYR A 425 -5.82 2.34 -9.43
N GLY A 426 -6.34 1.23 -8.90
CA GLY A 426 -7.77 1.12 -8.59
C GLY A 426 -8.14 0.61 -7.21
N THR A 427 -7.21 0.25 -6.33
CA THR A 427 -7.51 -0.44 -5.06
C THR A 427 -8.55 0.29 -4.20
N PHE A 428 -8.30 1.52 -3.81
CA PHE A 428 -9.17 2.26 -2.88
C PHE A 428 -10.51 2.63 -3.53
N PRO A 429 -10.54 3.16 -4.76
CA PRO A 429 -11.80 3.40 -5.48
C PRO A 429 -12.63 2.14 -5.72
N ARG A 430 -11.98 0.98 -5.96
CA ARG A 430 -12.68 -0.30 -6.12
C ARG A 430 -13.39 -0.71 -4.83
N VAL A 431 -12.76 -0.53 -3.66
CA VAL A 431 -13.43 -0.80 -2.39
C VAL A 431 -14.68 0.06 -2.25
N LEU A 432 -14.59 1.36 -2.54
CA LEU A 432 -15.71 2.30 -2.38
C LEU A 432 -16.80 2.11 -3.45
N GLY A 433 -16.42 1.84 -4.70
CA GLY A 433 -17.35 1.64 -5.81
C GLY A 433 -17.96 0.24 -5.76
N HIS A 434 -17.13 -0.78 -5.93
CA HIS A 434 -17.59 -2.16 -6.08
C HIS A 434 -18.06 -2.77 -4.75
N TYR A 435 -17.20 -2.80 -3.71
CA TYR A 435 -17.53 -3.52 -2.47
C TYR A 435 -18.46 -2.76 -1.53
N VAL A 436 -18.49 -1.42 -1.57
CA VAL A 436 -19.42 -0.63 -0.76
C VAL A 436 -20.71 -0.37 -1.50
N ARG A 437 -20.65 0.31 -2.66
CA ARG A 437 -21.84 0.80 -3.38
C ARG A 437 -22.62 -0.33 -4.07
N GLU A 438 -21.92 -1.26 -4.74
CA GLU A 438 -22.57 -2.28 -5.58
C GLU A 438 -22.86 -3.56 -4.80
N GLU A 439 -21.88 -4.07 -4.04
CA GLU A 439 -21.95 -5.38 -3.40
C GLU A 439 -22.33 -5.33 -1.92
N HIS A 440 -22.32 -4.15 -1.28
CA HIS A 440 -22.68 -3.93 0.12
C HIS A 440 -21.91 -4.82 1.12
N VAL A 441 -20.65 -5.15 0.82
CA VAL A 441 -19.77 -5.95 1.70
C VAL A 441 -19.37 -5.14 2.94
N LEU A 442 -19.19 -3.83 2.78
CA LEU A 442 -18.88 -2.87 3.85
C LEU A 442 -19.83 -1.68 3.78
N THR A 443 -20.06 -1.03 4.92
CA THR A 443 -20.61 0.34 4.89
C THR A 443 -19.51 1.32 4.44
N LEU A 444 -19.91 2.51 4.02
CA LEU A 444 -18.96 3.52 3.56
C LEU A 444 -18.05 3.97 4.73
N GLU A 445 -18.61 4.09 5.94
CA GLU A 445 -17.86 4.42 7.16
C GLU A 445 -16.83 3.36 7.52
N GLN A 446 -17.21 2.08 7.43
CA GLN A 446 -16.29 0.95 7.67
C GLN A 446 -15.15 0.95 6.66
N ALA A 447 -15.44 1.17 5.38
CA ALA A 447 -14.42 1.21 4.34
C ALA A 447 -13.43 2.35 4.58
N VAL A 448 -13.92 3.57 4.83
CA VAL A 448 -13.05 4.72 5.13
C VAL A 448 -12.21 4.46 6.39
N HIS A 449 -12.80 3.92 7.47
CA HIS A 449 -12.08 3.56 8.70
C HIS A 449 -10.92 2.59 8.43
N LYS A 450 -11.18 1.52 7.65
CA LYS A 450 -10.17 0.51 7.25
C LYS A 450 -9.05 1.06 6.36
N MET A 451 -9.27 2.20 5.72
CA MET A 451 -8.32 2.88 4.84
C MET A 451 -7.64 4.09 5.49
N THR A 452 -8.03 4.50 6.71
CA THR A 452 -7.56 5.76 7.31
C THR A 452 -7.12 5.61 8.77
N GLU A 453 -8.03 5.56 9.73
CA GLU A 453 -7.68 5.51 11.16
C GLU A 453 -7.02 4.19 11.57
N MET A 454 -7.53 3.05 11.09
CA MET A 454 -6.93 1.75 11.43
C MET A 454 -5.46 1.66 11.02
N PRO A 455 -5.05 1.95 9.75
CA PRO A 455 -3.66 1.96 9.37
C PRO A 455 -2.84 3.06 10.08
N ALA A 456 -3.42 4.25 10.34
CA ALA A 456 -2.73 5.29 11.12
C ALA A 456 -2.43 4.82 12.55
N ALA A 457 -3.40 4.22 13.23
CA ALA A 457 -3.25 3.66 14.58
C ALA A 457 -2.20 2.54 14.60
N ARG A 458 -2.19 1.65 13.59
CA ARG A 458 -1.18 0.59 13.44
C ARG A 458 0.24 1.16 13.35
N LEU A 459 0.42 2.29 12.67
CA LEU A 459 1.70 2.99 12.56
C LEU A 459 2.01 3.89 13.78
N GLY A 460 1.09 4.03 14.73
CA GLY A 460 1.23 4.94 15.88
C GLY A 460 1.14 6.43 15.51
N LEU A 461 0.53 6.74 14.37
CA LEU A 461 0.29 8.11 13.91
C LEU A 461 -0.95 8.68 14.59
N ARG A 462 -0.78 9.74 15.37
CA ARG A 462 -1.89 10.34 16.15
C ARG A 462 -2.55 11.53 15.47
N ASP A 463 -1.90 12.10 14.47
CA ASP A 463 -2.33 13.33 13.79
C ASP A 463 -2.77 13.09 12.33
N ARG A 464 -2.97 11.83 11.92
CA ARG A 464 -3.40 11.43 10.57
C ARG A 464 -4.49 10.36 10.63
N GLY A 465 -5.18 10.14 9.52
CA GLY A 465 -6.24 9.15 9.40
C GLY A 465 -7.58 9.57 10.05
N VAL A 466 -7.66 10.78 10.60
CA VAL A 466 -8.88 11.32 11.21
C VAL A 466 -9.08 12.78 10.84
N LEU A 467 -10.36 13.20 10.67
CA LEU A 467 -10.72 14.59 10.46
C LEU A 467 -11.06 15.25 11.79
N ARG A 468 -10.11 15.94 12.39
CA ARG A 468 -10.31 16.78 13.59
C ARG A 468 -9.35 17.95 13.59
N ALA A 469 -9.69 19.00 14.36
CA ALA A 469 -8.80 20.15 14.52
C ALA A 469 -7.41 19.72 15.04
N GLY A 470 -6.36 20.29 14.46
CA GLY A 470 -4.97 19.99 14.74
C GLY A 470 -4.40 18.78 13.97
N ALA A 471 -5.21 17.96 13.33
CA ALA A 471 -4.74 16.88 12.46
C ALA A 471 -4.10 17.44 11.19
N ALA A 472 -3.24 16.66 10.54
CA ALA A 472 -2.68 17.00 9.25
C ALA A 472 -3.79 17.15 8.20
N ALA A 473 -3.65 18.13 7.33
CA ALA A 473 -4.61 18.39 6.29
C ALA A 473 -4.38 17.45 5.07
N ASP A 474 -4.47 16.15 5.34
CA ASP A 474 -4.51 15.09 4.36
C ASP A 474 -5.97 14.65 4.18
N LEU A 475 -6.58 14.99 3.05
CA LEU A 475 -8.01 14.82 2.82
C LEU A 475 -8.31 14.31 1.42
N VAL A 476 -9.43 13.61 1.29
CA VAL A 476 -10.03 13.25 0.00
C VAL A 476 -11.46 13.79 -0.06
N VAL A 477 -11.79 14.42 -1.19
CA VAL A 477 -13.16 14.81 -1.55
C VAL A 477 -13.59 13.97 -2.74
N PHE A 478 -14.66 13.19 -2.59
CA PHE A 478 -15.11 12.27 -3.63
C PHE A 478 -16.62 12.16 -3.72
N ASP A 479 -17.09 11.71 -4.88
CA ASP A 479 -18.50 11.40 -5.14
C ASP A 479 -18.75 9.91 -4.89
N ALA A 480 -19.46 9.58 -3.82
CA ALA A 480 -19.79 8.20 -3.47
C ALA A 480 -20.69 7.50 -4.51
N ALA A 481 -21.44 8.26 -5.31
CA ALA A 481 -22.30 7.71 -6.35
C ALA A 481 -21.53 7.28 -7.61
N THR A 482 -20.38 7.89 -7.88
CA THR A 482 -19.65 7.70 -9.15
C THR A 482 -18.23 7.16 -8.96
N ILE A 483 -17.70 7.14 -7.74
CA ILE A 483 -16.34 6.63 -7.49
C ILE A 483 -16.21 5.17 -7.95
N ALA A 484 -15.19 4.90 -8.76
CA ALA A 484 -14.92 3.57 -9.27
C ALA A 484 -13.47 3.44 -9.76
N ASP A 485 -12.94 2.21 -9.71
CA ASP A 485 -11.77 1.84 -10.49
C ASP A 485 -12.13 1.70 -11.98
N ARG A 486 -11.16 1.98 -12.83
CA ARG A 486 -11.26 1.82 -14.29
C ARG A 486 -10.26 0.80 -14.80
N ALA A 487 -9.19 0.59 -14.05
CA ALA A 487 -8.13 -0.35 -14.37
C ALA A 487 -8.65 -1.79 -14.33
N THR A 488 -8.36 -2.55 -15.39
CA THR A 488 -8.71 -3.97 -15.52
C THR A 488 -7.44 -4.80 -15.79
N PHE A 489 -7.55 -6.12 -15.71
CA PHE A 489 -6.44 -7.01 -16.09
C PHE A 489 -6.11 -6.96 -17.59
N ALA A 490 -7.04 -6.52 -18.44
CA ALA A 490 -6.82 -6.33 -19.87
C ALA A 490 -6.25 -4.93 -20.17
N GLU A 491 -6.73 -3.91 -19.46
CA GLU A 491 -6.37 -2.50 -19.66
C GLU A 491 -6.02 -1.85 -18.31
N PRO A 492 -4.81 -2.10 -17.77
CA PRO A 492 -4.47 -1.71 -16.40
C PRO A 492 -4.13 -0.23 -16.23
N HIS A 493 -3.72 0.48 -17.29
CA HIS A 493 -3.26 1.86 -17.22
C HIS A 493 -4.41 2.87 -17.26
N GLN A 494 -5.35 2.75 -16.31
CA GLN A 494 -6.48 3.66 -16.21
C GLN A 494 -6.61 4.22 -14.80
N TYR A 495 -6.58 5.54 -14.68
CA TYR A 495 -6.85 6.21 -13.40
C TYR A 495 -8.31 6.03 -12.98
N ALA A 496 -8.54 6.02 -11.68
CA ALA A 496 -9.87 5.97 -11.08
C ALA A 496 -10.71 7.22 -11.40
N VAL A 497 -12.02 7.12 -11.22
CA VAL A 497 -12.96 8.23 -11.37
C VAL A 497 -13.69 8.51 -10.06
N GLY A 498 -14.34 9.68 -9.96
CA GLY A 498 -15.15 10.06 -8.81
C GLY A 498 -14.37 10.69 -7.65
N ILE A 499 -13.05 10.88 -7.76
CA ILE A 499 -12.26 11.68 -6.82
C ILE A 499 -12.14 13.09 -7.36
N ASP A 500 -12.73 14.07 -6.66
CA ASP A 500 -12.73 15.47 -7.07
C ASP A 500 -11.46 16.19 -6.60
N ALA A 501 -11.02 15.94 -5.36
CA ALA A 501 -9.83 16.57 -4.81
C ALA A 501 -9.09 15.66 -3.82
N VAL A 502 -7.77 15.80 -3.80
CA VAL A 502 -6.89 15.20 -2.79
C VAL A 502 -5.96 16.29 -2.27
N LEU A 503 -5.94 16.45 -0.95
CA LEU A 503 -5.01 17.34 -0.28
C LEU A 503 -3.94 16.51 0.44
N VAL A 504 -2.69 16.91 0.26
CA VAL A 504 -1.54 16.35 0.97
C VAL A 504 -0.87 17.48 1.73
N ASN A 505 -0.88 17.39 3.07
CA ASN A 505 -0.37 18.46 3.96
C ASN A 505 -0.95 19.85 3.61
N GLY A 506 -2.26 19.92 3.34
CA GLY A 506 -2.99 21.16 3.04
C GLY A 506 -2.88 21.66 1.61
N VAL A 507 -2.07 21.04 0.76
CA VAL A 507 -1.88 21.42 -0.64
C VAL A 507 -2.67 20.48 -1.55
N LEU A 508 -3.39 21.05 -2.53
CA LEU A 508 -4.12 20.26 -3.53
C LEU A 508 -3.13 19.51 -4.44
N ALA A 509 -3.07 18.22 -4.29
CA ALA A 509 -2.34 17.30 -5.17
C ALA A 509 -3.21 16.82 -6.34
N VAL A 510 -4.54 16.72 -6.12
CA VAL A 510 -5.56 16.53 -7.16
C VAL A 510 -6.58 17.64 -6.99
N ASP A 511 -6.95 18.31 -8.10
CA ASP A 511 -7.99 19.34 -8.16
C ASP A 511 -8.89 19.07 -9.36
N LYS A 512 -10.21 18.97 -9.13
CA LYS A 512 -11.23 18.63 -10.13
C LYS A 512 -10.88 17.36 -10.92
N GLY A 513 -10.41 16.34 -10.19
CA GLY A 513 -10.03 15.04 -10.74
C GLY A 513 -8.71 15.02 -11.53
N LYS A 514 -7.93 16.10 -11.52
CA LYS A 514 -6.66 16.20 -12.25
C LYS A 514 -5.49 16.41 -11.30
N VAL A 515 -4.38 15.72 -11.55
CA VAL A 515 -3.13 15.90 -10.81
C VAL A 515 -2.60 17.31 -11.06
N THR A 516 -2.21 18.01 -9.99
CA THR A 516 -1.71 19.39 -10.05
C THR A 516 -0.21 19.47 -10.25
N GLY A 517 0.52 18.38 -10.02
CA GLY A 517 1.97 18.35 -9.99
C GLY A 517 2.59 18.78 -8.65
N ALA A 518 1.78 19.08 -7.63
CA ALA A 518 2.30 19.45 -6.30
C ALA A 518 3.18 18.34 -5.69
N ARG A 519 4.20 18.75 -4.97
CA ARG A 519 5.18 17.88 -4.26
C ARG A 519 5.19 18.23 -2.78
N SER A 520 4.04 18.14 -2.13
CA SER A 520 3.82 18.52 -0.72
C SER A 520 3.95 17.36 0.25
N GLY A 521 4.21 16.15 -0.25
CA GLY A 521 4.45 14.97 0.58
C GLY A 521 5.72 15.09 1.43
N LYS A 522 5.73 14.40 2.55
CA LYS A 522 6.83 14.37 3.53
C LYS A 522 7.30 12.94 3.76
N VAL A 523 8.58 12.76 4.00
CA VAL A 523 9.12 11.50 4.54
C VAL A 523 8.81 11.47 6.03
N LEU A 524 7.93 10.58 6.45
CA LEU A 524 7.61 10.40 7.86
C LEU A 524 8.65 9.50 8.50
N ARG A 525 9.09 9.89 9.69
CA ARG A 525 10.00 9.08 10.51
C ARG A 525 9.33 8.75 11.83
N ARG A 526 9.46 7.49 12.23
CA ARG A 526 9.08 7.11 13.58
C ARG A 526 10.00 7.82 14.57
N ARG A 527 9.39 8.48 15.56
CA ARG A 527 10.16 9.05 16.68
C ARG A 527 10.38 7.97 17.73
N PRO A 528 11.58 7.85 18.32
CA PRO A 528 11.76 7.04 19.52
C PRO A 528 10.74 7.48 20.57
N GLN A 529 10.10 6.52 21.23
CA GLN A 529 9.24 6.80 22.37
C GLN A 529 10.07 7.05 23.61
#